data_8defe6d2b615879cc8633ea6fdd0c02f
#
_entry.id   8defe6d2b615879cc8633ea6fdd0c02f
#
_cell.length_a   1.000
_cell.length_b   1.000
_cell.length_c   1.000
_cell.angle_alpha   90.00
_cell.angle_beta   90.00
_cell.angle_gamma   90.00
#
_symmetry.space_group_name_H-M   'P 1'
#
loop_
_entity.id
_entity.type
_entity.pdbx_description
1 polymer ?
#
loop_
_entity_poly.entity_id
_entity_poly.type
_entity_poly.pdbx_seq_one_letter_code
_entity_poly.pdbx_strand_id
1 'polypeptide(L)'
;MFVDTHTHFYDEWLLPDAEAAVKRALEAGVGKMIQADIDSRERPDMWAIGNRHPGVLFQMLGVYPGSLNAENWQDELDQVHRIAAMGYYLPQQVGALDQVQGKFGRGFISGPGLGPASVPRSALEARSGGPGPGARIKPRPKSGWTRSTGGADTTQDRERTLSSFGQFVAIGEVGLDYHEGKEFAGIQKEALRVQLELASARNLPVNIHLRDAWEDFFKVLEDCRHLHLRGNLHCFSGSYEAYERANRSGEWSVGIGGVITFKNNKLVQTVERIPMERILLETDAPYLAPTPHRGERNESAYLPLVAAKVAEVKGISLEECERITTRNAETLFCI
;
A
#
# COMPACT_ATOMS: atom_id res chain seq x y z
N MET A 1 22.79 2.67 -1.20
CA MET A 1 21.67 2.57 -2.17
C MET A 1 20.38 2.50 -1.37
N PHE A 2 19.46 3.44 -1.59
CA PHE A 2 18.16 3.48 -0.89
C PHE A 2 17.14 2.53 -1.49
N VAL A 3 16.11 2.18 -0.69
CA VAL A 3 14.90 1.48 -1.12
C VAL A 3 13.70 2.38 -0.86
N ASP A 4 12.92 2.69 -1.91
CA ASP A 4 11.63 3.35 -1.80
C ASP A 4 10.54 2.28 -1.61
N THR A 5 9.98 2.19 -0.42
CA THR A 5 9.07 1.10 -0.06
C THR A 5 7.62 1.34 -0.46
N HIS A 6 7.29 2.50 -1.07
CA HIS A 6 5.94 2.80 -1.54
C HIS A 6 5.92 3.90 -2.60
N THR A 7 5.51 3.55 -3.82
CA THR A 7 5.42 4.48 -4.97
C THR A 7 4.39 3.99 -6.00
N HIS A 8 3.93 4.89 -6.91
CA HIS A 8 2.93 4.61 -7.93
C HIS A 8 3.40 5.10 -9.32
N PHE A 9 4.40 4.45 -9.92
CA PHE A 9 4.92 4.83 -11.26
C PHE A 9 3.86 4.76 -12.35
N TYR A 10 2.81 3.98 -12.16
CA TYR A 10 1.67 3.81 -13.07
C TYR A 10 0.58 4.87 -12.90
N ASP A 11 0.66 5.73 -11.87
CA ASP A 11 -0.27 6.84 -11.68
C ASP A 11 -0.24 7.80 -12.88
N GLU A 12 -1.39 8.36 -13.24
CA GLU A 12 -1.56 9.23 -14.42
C GLU A 12 -0.58 10.40 -14.50
N TRP A 13 -0.05 10.85 -13.36
CA TRP A 13 0.94 11.94 -13.31
C TRP A 13 2.38 11.47 -13.52
N LEU A 14 2.70 10.22 -13.23
CA LEU A 14 4.02 9.63 -13.43
C LEU A 14 4.10 8.75 -14.68
N LEU A 15 3.04 8.07 -15.05
CA LEU A 15 3.02 7.11 -16.15
C LEU A 15 3.61 7.65 -17.48
N PRO A 16 3.29 8.89 -17.92
CA PRO A 16 3.88 9.43 -19.15
C PRO A 16 5.40 9.63 -19.09
N ASP A 17 5.97 9.68 -17.88
CA ASP A 17 7.39 9.97 -17.60
C ASP A 17 8.07 8.82 -16.81
N ALA A 18 7.40 7.69 -16.65
CA ALA A 18 7.81 6.61 -15.74
C ALA A 18 9.25 6.12 -16.00
N GLU A 19 9.62 5.90 -17.25
CA GLU A 19 10.98 5.45 -17.62
C GLU A 19 12.05 6.48 -17.20
N ALA A 20 11.78 7.76 -17.44
CA ALA A 20 12.70 8.82 -17.04
C ALA A 20 12.73 9.00 -15.52
N ALA A 21 11.58 8.83 -14.83
CA ALA A 21 11.50 8.89 -13.37
C ALA A 21 12.28 7.74 -12.71
N VAL A 22 12.19 6.51 -13.23
CA VAL A 22 13.03 5.38 -12.78
C VAL A 22 14.51 5.70 -12.95
N LYS A 23 14.90 6.24 -14.12
CA LYS A 23 16.29 6.63 -14.35
C LYS A 23 16.78 7.68 -13.36
N ARG A 24 15.99 8.74 -13.10
CA ARG A 24 16.34 9.76 -12.08
C ARG A 24 16.45 9.19 -10.68
N ALA A 25 15.58 8.24 -10.31
CA ALA A 25 15.67 7.54 -9.03
C ALA A 25 17.00 6.80 -8.89
N LEU A 26 17.40 6.03 -9.91
CA LEU A 26 18.68 5.32 -9.92
C LEU A 26 19.87 6.28 -9.83
N GLU A 27 19.85 7.40 -10.58
CA GLU A 27 20.87 8.45 -10.53
C GLU A 27 20.95 9.13 -9.15
N ALA A 28 19.83 9.21 -8.43
CA ALA A 28 19.77 9.72 -7.05
C ALA A 28 20.17 8.68 -5.98
N GLY A 29 20.56 7.47 -6.37
CA GLY A 29 20.99 6.41 -5.45
C GLY A 29 19.84 5.57 -4.89
N VAL A 30 18.62 5.67 -5.44
CA VAL A 30 17.46 4.81 -5.10
C VAL A 30 17.48 3.61 -6.03
N GLY A 31 17.93 2.46 -5.54
CA GLY A 31 18.19 1.30 -6.39
C GLY A 31 17.06 0.29 -6.46
N LYS A 32 16.14 0.31 -5.50
CA LYS A 32 14.94 -0.53 -5.48
C LYS A 32 13.73 0.32 -5.13
N MET A 33 12.60 0.04 -5.78
CA MET A 33 11.35 0.76 -5.56
C MET A 33 10.19 -0.24 -5.58
N ILE A 34 9.26 -0.13 -4.63
CA ILE A 34 8.13 -1.04 -4.52
C ILE A 34 6.85 -0.30 -4.90
N GLN A 35 6.21 -0.74 -5.98
CA GLN A 35 4.95 -0.19 -6.44
C GLN A 35 3.79 -0.79 -5.64
N ALA A 36 2.97 0.06 -5.05
CA ALA A 36 1.76 -0.35 -4.35
C ALA A 36 0.61 -0.56 -5.36
N ASP A 37 -0.19 -1.60 -5.17
CA ASP A 37 -1.35 -1.90 -6.02
C ASP A 37 -2.59 -1.17 -5.49
N ILE A 38 -3.35 -0.54 -6.37
CA ILE A 38 -4.56 0.22 -6.01
C ILE A 38 -5.82 -0.58 -6.32
N ASP A 39 -5.98 -1.03 -7.57
CA ASP A 39 -7.14 -1.81 -8.00
C ASP A 39 -6.88 -2.51 -9.34
N SER A 40 -7.86 -3.28 -9.77
CA SER A 40 -7.77 -4.06 -11.01
C SER A 40 -7.62 -3.24 -12.29
N ARG A 41 -7.95 -1.95 -12.28
CA ARG A 41 -7.87 -1.07 -13.45
C ARG A 41 -6.45 -0.58 -13.70
N GLU A 42 -5.72 -0.26 -12.63
CA GLU A 42 -4.37 0.31 -12.70
C GLU A 42 -3.29 -0.79 -12.64
N ARG A 43 -3.61 -1.95 -12.10
CA ARG A 43 -2.71 -3.09 -11.94
C ARG A 43 -1.98 -3.52 -13.23
N PRO A 44 -2.62 -3.58 -14.43
CA PRO A 44 -1.91 -3.94 -15.66
C PRO A 44 -0.77 -2.98 -16.00
N ASP A 45 -0.94 -1.68 -15.82
CA ASP A 45 0.09 -0.67 -16.09
C ASP A 45 1.23 -0.78 -15.07
N MET A 46 0.90 -0.98 -13.79
CA MET A 46 1.89 -1.25 -12.74
C MET A 46 2.79 -2.43 -13.09
N TRP A 47 2.21 -3.56 -13.50
CA TRP A 47 2.98 -4.74 -13.91
C TRP A 47 3.77 -4.53 -15.20
N ALA A 48 3.19 -3.83 -16.18
CA ALA A 48 3.87 -3.53 -17.42
C ALA A 48 5.15 -2.72 -17.20
N ILE A 49 5.12 -1.73 -16.31
CA ILE A 49 6.31 -0.95 -15.94
C ILE A 49 7.28 -1.82 -15.15
N GLY A 50 6.82 -2.53 -14.13
CA GLY A 50 7.67 -3.37 -13.29
C GLY A 50 8.44 -4.43 -14.05
N ASN A 51 7.78 -5.08 -15.01
CA ASN A 51 8.41 -6.13 -15.86
C ASN A 51 9.52 -5.59 -16.78
N ARG A 52 9.55 -4.26 -17.06
CA ARG A 52 10.64 -3.63 -17.81
C ARG A 52 11.89 -3.35 -16.97
N HIS A 53 11.73 -3.34 -15.64
CA HIS A 53 12.81 -3.02 -14.69
C HIS A 53 13.00 -4.14 -13.63
N PRO A 54 13.29 -5.39 -14.04
CA PRO A 54 13.46 -6.50 -13.10
C PRO A 54 14.62 -6.23 -12.13
N GLY A 55 14.39 -6.49 -10.83
CA GLY A 55 15.36 -6.23 -9.76
C GLY A 55 15.47 -4.78 -9.32
N VAL A 56 14.76 -3.85 -9.98
CA VAL A 56 14.66 -2.43 -9.63
C VAL A 56 13.26 -2.09 -9.15
N LEU A 57 12.23 -2.47 -9.92
CA LEU A 57 10.84 -2.29 -9.55
C LEU A 57 10.25 -3.61 -9.07
N PHE A 58 9.66 -3.57 -7.89
CA PHE A 58 8.90 -4.66 -7.27
C PHE A 58 7.45 -4.25 -7.14
N GLN A 59 6.54 -5.20 -7.08
CA GLN A 59 5.10 -4.93 -7.04
C GLN A 59 4.49 -5.52 -5.76
N MET A 60 3.49 -4.86 -5.23
CA MET A 60 2.56 -5.42 -4.27
C MET A 60 1.30 -5.92 -4.99
N LEU A 61 0.47 -6.67 -4.29
CA LEU A 61 -0.84 -7.12 -4.74
C LEU A 61 -1.87 -6.79 -3.67
N GLY A 62 -2.90 -6.02 -4.02
CA GLY A 62 -3.94 -5.65 -3.06
C GLY A 62 -5.03 -4.77 -3.65
N VAL A 63 -5.91 -4.28 -2.79
CA VAL A 63 -6.92 -3.28 -3.15
C VAL A 63 -6.93 -2.17 -2.13
N TYR A 64 -6.68 -0.97 -2.58
CA TYR A 64 -6.73 0.26 -1.79
C TYR A 64 -8.16 0.51 -1.26
N PRO A 65 -8.32 0.87 0.02
CA PRO A 65 -9.65 1.03 0.61
C PRO A 65 -10.52 2.09 -0.06
N GLY A 66 -9.94 3.17 -0.59
CA GLY A 66 -10.67 4.23 -1.29
C GLY A 66 -11.17 3.83 -2.69
N SER A 67 -10.69 2.72 -3.26
CA SER A 67 -11.21 2.17 -4.53
C SER A 67 -12.44 1.29 -4.32
N LEU A 68 -12.78 0.92 -3.09
CA LEU A 68 -13.86 -0.02 -2.77
C LEU A 68 -15.21 0.69 -2.60
N ASN A 69 -16.25 0.06 -3.14
CA ASN A 69 -17.65 0.46 -2.96
C ASN A 69 -18.56 -0.78 -2.93
N ALA A 70 -19.86 -0.58 -2.76
CA ALA A 70 -20.83 -1.68 -2.65
C ALA A 70 -20.94 -2.56 -3.92
N GLU A 71 -20.53 -2.05 -5.08
CA GLU A 71 -20.69 -2.72 -6.37
C GLU A 71 -19.46 -3.54 -6.77
N ASN A 72 -18.23 -3.10 -6.37
CA ASN A 72 -16.99 -3.67 -6.89
C ASN A 72 -16.14 -4.47 -5.89
N TRP A 73 -16.36 -4.33 -4.59
CA TRP A 73 -15.42 -4.84 -3.58
C TRP A 73 -15.18 -6.36 -3.64
N GLN A 74 -16.23 -7.15 -3.95
CA GLN A 74 -16.12 -8.61 -4.07
C GLN A 74 -15.32 -9.01 -5.31
N ASP A 75 -15.61 -8.39 -6.45
CA ASP A 75 -14.91 -8.66 -7.70
C ASP A 75 -13.41 -8.30 -7.59
N GLU A 76 -13.08 -7.18 -6.92
CA GLU A 76 -11.69 -6.79 -6.67
C GLU A 76 -10.95 -7.82 -5.79
N LEU A 77 -11.57 -8.26 -4.70
CA LEU A 77 -10.97 -9.29 -3.83
C LEU A 77 -10.83 -10.64 -4.53
N ASP A 78 -11.81 -11.04 -5.33
CA ASP A 78 -11.76 -12.26 -6.13
C ASP A 78 -10.60 -12.24 -7.15
N GLN A 79 -10.31 -11.07 -7.73
CA GLN A 79 -9.16 -10.92 -8.62
C GLN A 79 -7.84 -11.04 -7.85
N VAL A 80 -7.71 -10.39 -6.69
CA VAL A 80 -6.53 -10.51 -5.83
C VAL A 80 -6.30 -11.99 -5.46
N HIS A 81 -7.34 -12.71 -5.03
CA HIS A 81 -7.22 -14.13 -4.69
C HIS A 81 -6.81 -14.99 -5.89
N ARG A 82 -7.37 -14.75 -7.07
CA ARG A 82 -6.99 -15.49 -8.30
C ARG A 82 -5.53 -15.28 -8.66
N ILE A 83 -5.04 -14.04 -8.64
CA ILE A 83 -3.64 -13.72 -8.92
C ILE A 83 -2.73 -14.38 -7.87
N ALA A 84 -3.07 -14.26 -6.59
CA ALA A 84 -2.31 -14.88 -5.51
C ALA A 84 -2.27 -16.41 -5.61
N ALA A 85 -3.34 -17.05 -6.11
CA ALA A 85 -3.40 -18.49 -6.29
C ALA A 85 -2.55 -19.01 -7.44
N MET A 86 -2.19 -18.18 -8.42
CA MET A 86 -1.34 -18.55 -9.55
C MET A 86 0.14 -18.75 -9.18
N GLY A 87 0.54 -18.45 -7.93
CA GLY A 87 1.83 -18.83 -7.39
C GLY A 87 3.02 -17.99 -7.84
N TYR A 88 2.82 -16.73 -8.13
CA TYR A 88 3.90 -15.79 -8.46
C TYR A 88 4.69 -15.36 -7.21
N TYR A 89 5.62 -16.22 -6.76
CA TYR A 89 6.46 -15.99 -5.57
C TYR A 89 7.93 -15.84 -5.94
N LEU A 90 8.65 -15.09 -5.09
CA LEU A 90 10.11 -15.11 -5.14
C LEU A 90 10.62 -16.53 -4.80
N PRO A 91 11.60 -17.07 -5.54
CA PRO A 91 12.09 -18.44 -5.35
C PRO A 91 12.57 -18.78 -3.93
N GLN A 92 12.94 -17.79 -3.14
CA GLN A 92 13.43 -17.96 -1.77
C GLN A 92 12.32 -18.28 -0.74
N GLN A 93 11.05 -18.12 -1.12
CA GLN A 93 9.91 -18.40 -0.22
C GLN A 93 9.33 -19.82 -0.39
N VAL A 94 9.83 -20.60 -1.34
CA VAL A 94 9.27 -21.91 -1.72
C VAL A 94 9.53 -23.02 -0.67
N GLY A 95 10.47 -22.83 0.24
CA GLY A 95 10.83 -23.88 1.23
C GLY A 95 9.78 -24.21 2.29
N ALA A 96 8.70 -23.42 2.43
CA ALA A 96 7.67 -23.60 3.46
C ALA A 96 6.30 -24.06 2.91
N LEU A 97 6.11 -24.18 1.60
CA LEU A 97 4.79 -24.28 0.97
C LEU A 97 4.26 -25.70 0.77
N ASP A 98 5.10 -26.73 0.78
CA ASP A 98 4.63 -28.13 0.57
C ASP A 98 3.67 -28.66 1.65
N GLN A 99 3.56 -27.95 2.80
CA GLN A 99 2.65 -28.35 3.87
C GLN A 99 1.26 -27.70 3.83
N VAL A 100 1.05 -26.68 3.00
CA VAL A 100 -0.20 -25.87 3.01
C VAL A 100 -1.20 -26.27 1.92
N GLN A 101 -0.75 -26.86 0.80
CA GLN A 101 -1.65 -27.28 -0.29
C GLN A 101 -2.69 -28.36 0.08
N GLY A 102 -2.52 -29.04 1.20
CA GLY A 102 -3.46 -30.05 1.68
C GLY A 102 -4.67 -29.55 2.47
N LYS A 103 -4.74 -28.29 2.86
CA LYS A 103 -5.79 -27.78 3.78
C LYS A 103 -6.90 -26.95 3.13
N PHE A 104 -6.75 -26.51 1.90
CA PHE A 104 -7.78 -25.72 1.20
C PHE A 104 -8.43 -26.54 0.08
N GLY A 105 -9.23 -27.54 0.47
CA GLY A 105 -10.17 -28.20 -0.43
C GLY A 105 -11.21 -27.18 -0.96
N ARG A 106 -11.62 -27.36 -2.23
CA ARG A 106 -12.69 -26.63 -2.91
C ARG A 106 -13.95 -26.53 -2.02
N GLY A 107 -14.09 -25.48 -1.22
CA GLY A 107 -15.22 -25.38 -0.30
C GLY A 107 -15.39 -24.03 0.40
N PHE A 108 -14.72 -22.97 0.01
CA PHE A 108 -14.75 -21.71 0.77
C PHE A 108 -15.59 -20.58 0.12
N ILE A 109 -16.44 -20.88 -0.84
CA ILE A 109 -17.43 -19.92 -1.36
C ILE A 109 -18.85 -20.49 -1.20
N SER A 110 -19.23 -20.83 0.03
CA SER A 110 -20.65 -20.99 0.40
C SER A 110 -20.81 -20.89 1.90
N GLY A 111 -20.65 -19.67 2.42
CA GLY A 111 -21.22 -19.30 3.72
C GLY A 111 -22.72 -19.06 3.59
N PRO A 112 -23.54 -19.34 4.62
CA PRO A 112 -24.98 -19.20 4.55
C PRO A 112 -25.35 -17.72 4.30
N GLY A 113 -26.26 -17.51 3.34
CA GLY A 113 -26.68 -16.22 2.85
C GLY A 113 -27.08 -15.23 3.94
N LEU A 114 -26.38 -14.11 3.96
CA LEU A 114 -26.89 -12.88 4.54
C LEU A 114 -27.75 -12.22 3.47
N GLY A 115 -29.07 -12.33 3.64
CA GLY A 115 -30.05 -11.61 2.84
C GLY A 115 -29.81 -10.10 2.90
N PRO A 116 -30.31 -9.32 1.92
CA PRO A 116 -30.07 -7.90 1.86
C PRO A 116 -30.67 -7.19 3.08
N ALA A 117 -29.81 -6.66 3.94
CA ALA A 117 -30.22 -5.78 5.02
C ALA A 117 -30.76 -4.49 4.39
N SER A 118 -32.05 -4.28 4.51
CA SER A 118 -32.75 -3.06 4.13
C SER A 118 -32.23 -1.89 4.98
N VAL A 119 -31.51 -0.96 4.33
CA VAL A 119 -31.14 0.32 4.92
C VAL A 119 -32.37 1.23 4.94
N PRO A 120 -32.78 1.84 6.09
CA PRO A 120 -33.89 2.78 6.12
C PRO A 120 -33.50 4.09 5.39
N ARG A 121 -34.36 4.51 4.46
CA ARG A 121 -34.33 5.85 3.86
C ARG A 121 -34.79 6.89 4.89
N SER A 122 -33.86 7.48 5.64
CA SER A 122 -34.10 8.78 6.30
C SER A 122 -32.79 9.28 6.95
N ALA A 123 -32.02 10.08 6.22
CA ALA A 123 -31.09 11.10 6.75
C ALA A 123 -30.39 11.83 5.58
N LEU A 124 -31.18 12.48 4.72
CA LEU A 124 -30.71 13.60 3.93
C LEU A 124 -31.23 14.84 4.63
N GLU A 125 -30.31 15.58 5.21
CA GLU A 125 -30.33 17.01 5.55
C GLU A 125 -29.60 17.27 6.88
N ALA A 126 -28.40 17.83 6.83
CA ALA A 126 -28.00 18.94 7.73
C ALA A 126 -26.56 19.39 7.52
N ARG A 127 -26.44 20.57 6.91
CA ARG A 127 -25.65 21.74 7.35
C ARG A 127 -24.11 21.75 7.23
N SER A 128 -23.72 22.68 6.40
CA SER A 128 -22.48 23.43 6.23
C SER A 128 -21.81 23.89 7.55
N GLY A 129 -20.52 23.57 7.71
CA GLY A 129 -19.61 24.20 8.63
C GLY A 129 -18.23 24.26 7.99
N GLY A 130 -17.67 25.46 7.82
CA GLY A 130 -16.51 25.76 7.01
C GLY A 130 -15.16 25.30 7.60
N PRO A 131 -14.09 25.35 6.81
CA PRO A 131 -12.84 24.64 7.05
C PRO A 131 -11.79 25.48 7.78
N GLY A 132 -11.04 24.81 8.66
CA GLY A 132 -9.74 25.28 9.14
C GLY A 132 -8.63 25.03 8.09
N PRO A 133 -7.48 25.76 8.16
CA PRO A 133 -6.46 25.73 7.11
C PRO A 133 -5.57 24.49 7.22
N GLY A 134 -5.96 23.41 6.54
CA GLY A 134 -5.13 22.27 6.25
C GLY A 134 -4.77 22.24 4.75
N ALA A 135 -3.55 21.85 4.41
CA ALA A 135 -3.09 21.76 3.04
C ALA A 135 -4.10 20.97 2.20
N ARG A 136 -4.71 21.62 1.20
CA ARG A 136 -5.64 20.98 0.29
C ARG A 136 -4.86 20.01 -0.60
N ILE A 137 -4.95 18.73 -0.30
CA ILE A 137 -4.75 17.69 -1.32
C ILE A 137 -5.92 17.87 -2.28
N LYS A 138 -5.64 18.18 -3.54
CA LYS A 138 -6.71 18.24 -4.55
C LYS A 138 -7.34 16.85 -4.63
N PRO A 139 -8.69 16.74 -4.59
CA PRO A 139 -9.34 15.45 -4.80
C PRO A 139 -8.94 14.90 -6.17
N ARG A 140 -8.71 13.60 -6.22
CA ARG A 140 -8.46 12.85 -7.46
C ARG A 140 -9.50 13.28 -8.51
N PRO A 141 -9.12 13.79 -9.69
CA PRO A 141 -10.09 14.09 -10.72
C PRO A 141 -10.80 12.78 -11.09
N LYS A 142 -12.15 12.80 -11.12
CA LYS A 142 -12.91 11.66 -11.61
C LYS A 142 -12.54 11.48 -13.08
N SER A 143 -11.71 10.48 -13.38
CA SER A 143 -11.22 10.20 -14.72
C SER A 143 -12.39 9.84 -15.62
N GLY A 144 -12.76 10.75 -16.50
CA GLY A 144 -13.71 10.52 -17.59
C GLY A 144 -13.03 9.75 -18.72
N TRP A 145 -12.68 8.50 -18.51
CA TRP A 145 -12.25 7.61 -19.59
C TRP A 145 -13.46 7.04 -20.29
N THR A 146 -13.73 7.52 -21.50
CA THR A 146 -14.64 6.86 -22.42
C THR A 146 -14.00 5.56 -22.88
N ARG A 147 -14.62 4.45 -22.52
CA ARG A 147 -14.27 3.11 -22.96
C ARG A 147 -14.23 3.08 -24.48
N SER A 148 -13.09 2.78 -25.07
CA SER A 148 -13.03 2.29 -26.44
C SER A 148 -13.72 0.92 -26.48
N THR A 149 -14.93 0.85 -26.97
CA THR A 149 -15.66 -0.40 -27.21
C THR A 149 -15.09 -1.06 -28.46
N GLY A 150 -14.15 -1.98 -28.30
CA GLY A 150 -13.62 -2.76 -29.39
C GLY A 150 -13.04 -4.09 -28.91
N GLY A 151 -13.85 -5.16 -29.02
CA GLY A 151 -13.40 -6.53 -28.83
C GLY A 151 -14.07 -7.24 -27.65
N ALA A 152 -14.72 -8.37 -27.91
CA ALA A 152 -15.27 -9.24 -26.87
C ALA A 152 -14.11 -9.77 -26.01
N ASP A 153 -14.08 -9.37 -24.75
CA ASP A 153 -13.13 -9.86 -23.74
C ASP A 153 -13.45 -11.33 -23.46
N THR A 154 -12.69 -12.21 -24.08
CA THR A 154 -12.85 -13.66 -23.90
C THR A 154 -12.16 -14.13 -22.63
N THR A 155 -12.64 -15.23 -22.03
CA THR A 155 -11.99 -15.85 -20.85
C THR A 155 -10.50 -16.14 -21.11
N GLN A 156 -10.13 -16.48 -22.35
CA GLN A 156 -8.74 -16.71 -22.74
C GLN A 156 -7.88 -15.44 -22.77
N ASP A 157 -8.46 -14.28 -23.12
CA ASP A 157 -7.73 -13.01 -23.09
C ASP A 157 -7.49 -12.56 -21.63
N ARG A 158 -8.45 -12.80 -20.74
CA ARG A 158 -8.29 -12.59 -19.30
C ARG A 158 -7.23 -13.50 -18.68
N GLU A 159 -7.21 -14.78 -19.01
CA GLU A 159 -6.19 -15.72 -18.55
C GLU A 159 -4.79 -15.38 -19.08
N ARG A 160 -4.67 -14.95 -20.34
CA ARG A 160 -3.40 -14.45 -20.89
C ARG A 160 -2.92 -13.20 -20.19
N THR A 161 -3.80 -12.26 -19.89
CA THR A 161 -3.48 -11.03 -19.15
C THR A 161 -3.02 -11.38 -17.73
N LEU A 162 -3.73 -12.29 -17.05
CA LEU A 162 -3.36 -12.74 -15.70
C LEU A 162 -2.01 -13.48 -15.67
N SER A 163 -1.67 -14.27 -16.70
CA SER A 163 -0.37 -14.96 -16.79
C SER A 163 0.82 -14.03 -17.04
N SER A 164 0.57 -12.77 -17.42
CA SER A 164 1.62 -11.75 -17.61
C SER A 164 2.00 -11.00 -16.34
N PHE A 165 1.25 -11.17 -15.26
CA PHE A 165 1.60 -10.54 -13.99
C PHE A 165 2.87 -11.17 -13.40
N GLY A 166 3.81 -10.31 -13.00
CA GLY A 166 5.07 -10.70 -12.38
C GLY A 166 4.91 -11.12 -10.92
N GLN A 167 6.04 -11.30 -10.25
CA GLN A 167 6.08 -11.60 -8.82
C GLN A 167 5.67 -10.38 -7.99
N PHE A 168 5.00 -10.61 -6.85
CA PHE A 168 4.70 -9.57 -5.87
C PHE A 168 5.39 -9.89 -4.53
N VAL A 169 5.77 -8.85 -3.81
CA VAL A 169 6.61 -8.94 -2.59
C VAL A 169 5.84 -8.68 -1.31
N ALA A 170 4.61 -8.18 -1.40
CA ALA A 170 3.73 -7.87 -0.27
C ALA A 170 2.26 -7.89 -0.68
N ILE A 171 1.36 -7.97 0.29
CA ILE A 171 -0.04 -7.60 0.12
C ILE A 171 -0.18 -6.11 0.45
N GLY A 172 -0.57 -5.31 -0.55
CA GLY A 172 -0.67 -3.85 -0.43
C GLY A 172 -0.90 -3.15 -1.79
N GLU A 173 -1.50 -1.99 -1.76
CA GLU A 173 -1.89 -1.16 -0.63
C GLU A 173 -3.27 -1.58 -0.10
N VAL A 174 -3.36 -1.86 1.18
CA VAL A 174 -4.60 -2.31 1.82
C VAL A 174 -4.83 -1.54 3.12
N GLY A 175 -6.05 -1.43 3.61
CA GLY A 175 -6.26 -0.71 4.86
C GLY A 175 -7.62 -0.08 5.02
N LEU A 176 -7.64 1.08 5.70
CA LEU A 176 -8.85 1.84 5.98
C LEU A 176 -8.64 3.32 5.66
N ASP A 177 -9.53 3.92 4.88
CA ASP A 177 -9.58 5.35 4.61
C ASP A 177 -10.97 5.91 4.92
N TYR A 178 -11.08 6.65 6.04
CA TYR A 178 -12.33 7.29 6.44
C TYR A 178 -12.40 8.76 6.02
N HIS A 179 -11.38 9.25 5.32
CA HIS A 179 -11.43 10.56 4.69
C HIS A 179 -12.17 10.50 3.33
N GLU A 180 -11.94 9.43 2.56
CA GLU A 180 -12.47 9.29 1.20
C GLU A 180 -13.55 8.22 1.04
N GLY A 181 -13.86 7.42 2.04
CA GLY A 181 -14.79 6.30 1.91
C GLY A 181 -15.44 5.86 3.21
N LYS A 182 -15.67 6.77 4.13
CA LYS A 182 -16.24 6.43 5.45
C LYS A 182 -17.61 5.73 5.36
N GLU A 183 -18.41 6.04 4.36
CA GLU A 183 -19.69 5.39 4.09
C GLU A 183 -19.55 3.89 3.79
N PHE A 184 -18.35 3.47 3.32
CA PHE A 184 -18.01 2.08 3.06
C PHE A 184 -17.14 1.44 4.15
N ALA A 185 -17.09 2.01 5.35
CA ALA A 185 -16.25 1.53 6.46
C ALA A 185 -16.44 0.04 6.77
N GLY A 186 -17.68 -0.48 6.64
CA GLY A 186 -17.97 -1.92 6.79
C GLY A 186 -17.27 -2.77 5.75
N ILE A 187 -17.35 -2.34 4.48
CA ILE A 187 -16.71 -3.00 3.33
C ILE A 187 -15.18 -2.94 3.46
N GLN A 188 -14.63 -1.78 3.79
CA GLN A 188 -13.19 -1.61 3.97
C GLN A 188 -12.63 -2.53 5.05
N LYS A 189 -13.33 -2.66 6.20
CA LYS A 189 -12.93 -3.57 7.29
C LYS A 189 -12.95 -5.03 6.87
N GLU A 190 -13.98 -5.45 6.13
CA GLU A 190 -14.07 -6.82 5.63
C GLU A 190 -12.99 -7.09 4.58
N ALA A 191 -12.80 -6.19 3.62
CA ALA A 191 -11.75 -6.29 2.62
C ALA A 191 -10.35 -6.33 3.26
N LEU A 192 -10.13 -5.56 4.32
CA LEU A 192 -8.87 -5.60 5.06
C LEU A 192 -8.67 -6.97 5.70
N ARG A 193 -9.67 -7.53 6.43
CA ARG A 193 -9.56 -8.87 7.04
C ARG A 193 -9.19 -9.94 6.02
N VAL A 194 -9.90 -9.99 4.91
CA VAL A 194 -9.66 -10.96 3.84
C VAL A 194 -8.23 -10.86 3.30
N GLN A 195 -7.72 -9.64 3.12
CA GLN A 195 -6.37 -9.43 2.62
C GLN A 195 -5.28 -9.70 3.68
N LEU A 196 -5.56 -9.49 4.98
CA LEU A 196 -4.68 -9.90 6.08
C LEU A 196 -4.59 -11.44 6.20
N GLU A 197 -5.71 -12.14 6.03
CA GLU A 197 -5.74 -13.61 5.98
C GLU A 197 -4.93 -14.14 4.79
N LEU A 198 -5.08 -13.52 3.62
CA LEU A 198 -4.29 -13.84 2.43
C LEU A 198 -2.79 -13.64 2.68
N ALA A 199 -2.40 -12.51 3.26
CA ALA A 199 -1.00 -12.21 3.58
C ALA A 199 -0.40 -13.26 4.53
N SER A 200 -1.13 -13.61 5.60
CA SER A 200 -0.73 -14.65 6.54
C SER A 200 -0.60 -16.02 5.86
N ALA A 201 -1.61 -16.42 5.08
CA ALA A 201 -1.61 -17.70 4.36
C ALA A 201 -0.46 -17.82 3.35
N ARG A 202 0.05 -16.70 2.85
CA ARG A 202 1.14 -16.60 1.89
C ARG A 202 2.47 -16.23 2.52
N ASN A 203 2.52 -16.04 3.83
CA ASN A 203 3.69 -15.56 4.56
C ASN A 203 4.30 -14.28 3.97
N LEU A 204 3.44 -13.38 3.49
CA LEU A 204 3.82 -12.09 2.91
C LEU A 204 3.69 -10.97 3.93
N PRO A 205 4.53 -9.93 3.89
CA PRO A 205 4.29 -8.71 4.64
C PRO A 205 3.09 -7.96 4.07
N VAL A 206 2.53 -7.06 4.90
CA VAL A 206 1.40 -6.21 4.51
C VAL A 206 1.85 -4.75 4.45
N ASN A 207 1.40 -4.01 3.44
CA ASN A 207 1.58 -2.57 3.37
C ASN A 207 0.23 -1.89 3.64
N ILE A 208 0.13 -1.24 4.81
CA ILE A 208 -1.12 -0.71 5.36
C ILE A 208 -1.28 0.77 5.08
N HIS A 209 -2.35 1.12 4.39
CA HIS A 209 -2.89 2.48 4.33
C HIS A 209 -3.81 2.76 5.51
N LEU A 210 -3.62 3.90 6.17
CA LEU A 210 -4.46 4.25 7.32
C LEU A 210 -4.72 5.76 7.41
N ARG A 211 -5.96 6.17 7.17
CA ARG A 211 -6.35 7.57 7.24
C ARG A 211 -7.66 7.75 8.01
N ASP A 212 -7.59 8.50 9.12
CA ASP A 212 -8.73 8.80 10.01
C ASP A 212 -9.46 7.56 10.59
N ALA A 213 -8.79 6.37 10.67
CA ALA A 213 -9.43 5.10 10.98
C ALA A 213 -8.71 4.25 12.06
N TRP A 214 -7.86 4.86 12.90
CA TRP A 214 -7.00 4.15 13.87
C TRP A 214 -7.74 3.20 14.79
N GLU A 215 -8.88 3.62 15.36
CA GLU A 215 -9.59 2.78 16.34
C GLU A 215 -10.21 1.52 15.70
N ASP A 216 -10.74 1.63 14.49
CA ASP A 216 -11.26 0.47 13.78
C ASP A 216 -10.13 -0.43 13.26
N PHE A 217 -9.00 0.15 12.85
CA PHE A 217 -7.80 -0.61 12.50
C PHE A 217 -7.30 -1.46 13.68
N PHE A 218 -7.22 -0.88 14.88
CA PHE A 218 -6.81 -1.64 16.07
C PHE A 218 -7.78 -2.78 16.40
N LYS A 219 -9.09 -2.61 16.21
CA LYS A 219 -10.07 -3.69 16.38
C LYS A 219 -9.83 -4.82 15.37
N VAL A 220 -9.61 -4.47 14.10
CA VAL A 220 -9.29 -5.46 13.07
C VAL A 220 -8.00 -6.21 13.39
N LEU A 221 -6.95 -5.51 13.83
CA LEU A 221 -5.69 -6.16 14.24
C LEU A 221 -5.89 -7.10 15.44
N GLU A 222 -6.70 -6.73 16.43
CA GLU A 222 -6.98 -7.58 17.58
C GLU A 222 -7.75 -8.83 17.18
N ASP A 223 -8.75 -8.71 16.31
CA ASP A 223 -9.49 -9.85 15.75
C ASP A 223 -8.56 -10.79 14.96
N CYS A 224 -7.55 -10.23 14.27
CA CYS A 224 -6.61 -10.94 13.41
C CYS A 224 -5.28 -11.31 14.09
N ARG A 225 -5.11 -11.09 15.40
CA ARG A 225 -3.81 -11.31 16.09
C ARG A 225 -3.28 -12.76 15.99
N HIS A 226 -4.16 -13.71 15.75
CA HIS A 226 -3.81 -15.11 15.54
C HIS A 226 -3.09 -15.38 14.20
N LEU A 227 -3.08 -14.41 13.29
CA LEU A 227 -2.47 -14.51 11.96
C LEU A 227 -0.96 -14.23 11.95
N HIS A 228 -0.37 -13.77 13.06
CA HIS A 228 1.05 -13.42 13.15
C HIS A 228 1.53 -12.47 12.05
N LEU A 229 0.82 -11.35 11.89
CA LEU A 229 1.04 -10.38 10.82
C LEU A 229 2.35 -9.61 11.01
N ARG A 230 3.00 -9.30 9.89
CA ARG A 230 4.11 -8.35 9.81
C ARG A 230 3.92 -7.41 8.63
N GLY A 231 4.47 -6.20 8.71
CA GLY A 231 4.30 -5.26 7.60
C GLY A 231 4.78 -3.85 7.86
N ASN A 232 4.34 -2.97 6.98
CA ASN A 232 4.60 -1.55 7.01
C ASN A 232 3.30 -0.76 7.22
N LEU A 233 3.28 0.15 8.18
CA LEU A 233 2.28 1.21 8.27
C LEU A 233 2.76 2.34 7.35
N HIS A 234 2.27 2.33 6.11
CA HIS A 234 2.62 3.27 5.06
C HIS A 234 2.17 4.69 5.41
N CYS A 235 2.91 5.68 4.94
CA CYS A 235 2.66 7.10 5.16
C CYS A 235 2.33 7.44 6.62
N PHE A 236 3.13 6.86 7.53
CA PHE A 236 2.83 6.88 8.94
C PHE A 236 2.70 8.31 9.47
N SER A 237 1.54 8.61 10.03
CA SER A 237 1.20 9.92 10.61
C SER A 237 0.65 9.81 12.04
N GLY A 238 0.71 8.61 12.61
CA GLY A 238 0.24 8.32 13.96
C GLY A 238 1.17 8.81 15.06
N SER A 239 0.72 8.69 16.31
CA SER A 239 1.55 8.90 17.49
C SER A 239 2.43 7.68 17.80
N TYR A 240 3.42 7.86 18.66
CA TYR A 240 4.22 6.74 19.14
C TYR A 240 3.37 5.68 19.87
N GLU A 241 2.37 6.10 20.61
CA GLU A 241 1.42 5.22 21.30
C GLU A 241 0.57 4.40 20.31
N ALA A 242 0.23 4.98 19.16
CA ALA A 242 -0.44 4.26 18.07
C ALA A 242 0.47 3.19 17.47
N TYR A 243 1.75 3.52 17.24
CA TYR A 243 2.77 2.55 16.82
C TYR A 243 2.93 1.40 17.83
N GLU A 244 3.07 1.72 19.13
CA GLU A 244 3.19 0.69 20.17
C GLU A 244 1.93 -0.20 20.22
N ARG A 245 0.74 0.40 20.09
CA ARG A 245 -0.52 -0.35 20.12
C ARG A 245 -0.62 -1.31 18.93
N ALA A 246 -0.24 -0.90 17.72
CA ALA A 246 -0.21 -1.78 16.56
C ALA A 246 0.74 -2.97 16.78
N ASN A 247 1.93 -2.71 17.35
CA ASN A 247 2.94 -3.75 17.61
C ASN A 247 2.57 -4.75 18.74
N ARG A 248 1.43 -4.59 19.42
CA ARG A 248 0.89 -5.62 20.32
C ARG A 248 0.22 -6.79 19.59
N SER A 249 -0.19 -6.55 18.32
CA SER A 249 -0.94 -7.52 17.52
C SER A 249 -0.22 -7.92 16.22
N GLY A 250 1.07 -7.62 16.11
CA GLY A 250 1.87 -7.94 14.91
C GLY A 250 3.26 -7.32 14.99
N GLU A 251 4.04 -7.47 13.92
CA GLU A 251 5.35 -6.87 13.77
C GLU A 251 5.30 -5.75 12.72
N TRP A 252 5.19 -4.50 13.18
CA TRP A 252 5.00 -3.36 12.29
C TRP A 252 6.21 -2.46 12.23
N SER A 253 6.65 -2.18 11.02
CA SER A 253 7.51 -1.06 10.66
C SER A 253 6.67 0.15 10.29
N VAL A 254 7.29 1.32 10.16
CA VAL A 254 6.63 2.55 9.72
C VAL A 254 7.30 3.10 8.48
N GLY A 255 6.52 3.42 7.46
CA GLY A 255 6.96 4.12 6.26
C GLY A 255 7.00 5.62 6.50
N ILE A 256 8.17 6.20 6.36
CA ILE A 256 8.39 7.64 6.55
C ILE A 256 8.64 8.29 5.20
N GLY A 257 7.70 9.15 4.79
CA GLY A 257 7.70 9.87 3.52
C GLY A 257 8.00 11.37 3.66
N GLY A 258 7.75 12.11 2.58
CA GLY A 258 8.06 13.54 2.44
C GLY A 258 7.52 14.44 3.56
N VAL A 259 6.44 14.04 4.20
CA VAL A 259 5.79 14.78 5.30
C VAL A 259 6.74 15.07 6.45
N ILE A 260 7.73 14.22 6.73
CA ILE A 260 8.73 14.45 7.79
C ILE A 260 9.51 15.76 7.60
N THR A 261 9.65 16.23 6.37
CA THR A 261 10.39 17.44 6.01
C THR A 261 9.57 18.75 6.18
N PHE A 262 8.27 18.65 6.46
CA PHE A 262 7.40 19.81 6.57
C PHE A 262 7.62 20.56 7.88
N LYS A 263 7.49 21.90 7.86
CA LYS A 263 7.64 22.74 9.05
C LYS A 263 6.55 22.40 10.10
N ASN A 264 6.93 22.44 11.37
CA ASN A 264 6.04 22.20 12.53
C ASN A 264 5.35 20.82 12.50
N ASN A 265 5.99 19.82 11.93
CA ASN A 265 5.45 18.48 11.87
C ASN A 265 5.67 17.72 13.18
N LYS A 266 4.57 17.27 13.81
CA LYS A 266 4.61 16.46 15.04
C LYS A 266 5.22 15.06 14.81
N LEU A 267 5.28 14.59 13.58
CA LEU A 267 5.86 13.30 13.22
C LEU A 267 7.34 13.21 13.63
N VAL A 268 8.07 14.33 13.64
CA VAL A 268 9.47 14.37 14.09
C VAL A 268 9.64 13.77 15.48
N GLN A 269 8.81 14.18 16.44
CA GLN A 269 8.84 13.69 17.83
C GLN A 269 8.50 12.20 17.93
N THR A 270 7.60 11.73 17.06
CA THR A 270 7.23 10.32 17.00
C THR A 270 8.37 9.48 16.41
N VAL A 271 8.95 9.92 15.29
CA VAL A 271 10.06 9.24 14.62
C VAL A 271 11.29 9.16 15.52
N GLU A 272 11.58 10.20 16.31
CA GLU A 272 12.67 10.21 17.28
C GLU A 272 12.60 9.00 18.24
N ARG A 273 11.39 8.63 18.69
CA ARG A 273 11.14 7.52 19.64
C ARG A 273 11.12 6.14 19.00
N ILE A 274 10.68 6.00 17.72
CA ILE A 274 10.57 4.71 17.04
C ILE A 274 11.98 4.11 16.84
N PRO A 275 12.22 2.81 17.14
CA PRO A 275 13.49 2.16 16.87
C PRO A 275 13.88 2.26 15.39
N MET A 276 15.17 2.52 15.12
CA MET A 276 15.66 2.71 13.75
C MET A 276 15.43 1.46 12.87
N GLU A 277 15.46 0.28 13.50
CA GLU A 277 15.20 -1.03 12.87
C GLU A 277 13.75 -1.22 12.41
N ARG A 278 12.87 -0.31 12.78
CA ARG A 278 11.44 -0.31 12.40
C ARG A 278 11.07 0.85 11.46
N ILE A 279 12.05 1.62 11.00
CA ILE A 279 11.84 2.72 10.05
C ILE A 279 12.14 2.23 8.63
N LEU A 280 11.20 2.48 7.74
CA LEU A 280 11.33 2.36 6.30
C LEU A 280 11.25 3.75 5.68
N LEU A 281 11.84 3.92 4.51
CA LEU A 281 11.76 5.16 3.74
C LEU A 281 10.86 4.94 2.53
N GLU A 282 10.06 5.95 2.22
CA GLU A 282 9.16 5.92 1.08
C GLU A 282 8.91 7.31 0.52
N THR A 283 8.36 7.38 -0.68
CA THR A 283 7.99 8.67 -1.28
C THR A 283 6.49 8.88 -1.34
N ASP A 284 5.70 7.84 -1.55
CA ASP A 284 4.30 7.92 -1.94
C ASP A 284 4.12 8.71 -3.26
N ALA A 285 5.14 8.63 -4.14
CA ALA A 285 5.11 9.36 -5.41
C ALA A 285 3.97 8.86 -6.31
N PRO A 286 3.24 9.79 -6.93
CA PRO A 286 3.53 11.21 -7.19
C PRO A 286 3.07 12.20 -6.11
N TYR A 287 2.63 11.73 -4.95
CA TYR A 287 2.05 12.55 -3.87
C TYR A 287 3.11 12.99 -2.85
N LEU A 288 2.75 13.97 -2.01
CA LEU A 288 3.47 14.34 -0.77
C LEU A 288 4.95 14.69 -0.95
N ALA A 289 5.33 15.40 -2.03
CA ALA A 289 6.71 15.79 -2.30
C ALA A 289 7.38 16.45 -1.07
N PRO A 290 8.63 16.07 -0.74
CA PRO A 290 9.36 16.64 0.38
C PRO A 290 9.76 18.09 0.11
N THR A 291 10.09 18.85 1.17
CA THR A 291 10.76 20.14 1.02
C THR A 291 12.15 19.94 0.39
N PRO A 292 12.59 20.74 -0.63
CA PRO A 292 11.97 21.98 -1.10
C PRO A 292 10.87 21.83 -2.16
N HIS A 293 10.57 20.63 -2.65
CA HIS A 293 9.65 20.33 -3.76
C HIS A 293 8.17 20.31 -3.37
N ARG A 294 7.82 20.81 -2.18
CA ARG A 294 6.44 20.78 -1.70
C ARG A 294 5.48 21.51 -2.65
N GLY A 295 4.45 20.77 -3.11
CA GLY A 295 3.46 21.27 -4.08
C GLY A 295 3.79 20.97 -5.54
N GLU A 296 4.93 20.36 -5.79
CA GLU A 296 5.32 19.78 -7.08
C GLU A 296 4.92 18.29 -7.13
N ARG A 297 5.04 17.66 -8.30
CA ARG A 297 4.92 16.22 -8.46
C ARG A 297 6.09 15.56 -7.73
N ASN A 298 5.79 14.61 -6.83
CA ASN A 298 6.81 13.81 -6.16
C ASN A 298 7.38 12.73 -7.09
N GLU A 299 8.58 12.27 -6.79
CA GLU A 299 9.22 11.14 -7.46
C GLU A 299 10.23 10.45 -6.52
N SER A 300 10.52 9.16 -6.78
CA SER A 300 11.45 8.37 -5.95
C SER A 300 12.84 8.98 -5.87
N ALA A 301 13.25 9.79 -6.84
CA ALA A 301 14.51 10.54 -6.80
C ALA A 301 14.63 11.52 -5.60
N TYR A 302 13.52 11.87 -4.96
CA TYR A 302 13.51 12.74 -3.78
C TYR A 302 13.65 11.99 -2.45
N LEU A 303 13.70 10.65 -2.46
CA LEU A 303 13.87 9.84 -1.26
C LEU A 303 15.09 10.23 -0.40
N PRO A 304 16.26 10.60 -0.97
CA PRO A 304 17.41 11.06 -0.18
C PRO A 304 17.12 12.28 0.69
N LEU A 305 16.17 13.14 0.32
CA LEU A 305 15.74 14.30 1.14
C LEU A 305 14.99 13.83 2.39
N VAL A 306 14.17 12.80 2.26
CA VAL A 306 13.49 12.15 3.38
C VAL A 306 14.52 11.48 4.31
N ALA A 307 15.46 10.73 3.71
CA ALA A 307 16.53 10.05 4.44
C ALA A 307 17.39 11.04 5.24
N ALA A 308 17.78 12.16 4.64
CA ALA A 308 18.56 13.21 5.32
C ALA A 308 17.81 13.76 6.53
N LYS A 309 16.49 13.97 6.42
CA LYS A 309 15.68 14.43 7.56
C LYS A 309 15.53 13.36 8.64
N VAL A 310 15.37 12.10 8.30
CA VAL A 310 15.34 11.00 9.28
C VAL A 310 16.69 10.88 9.97
N ALA A 311 17.81 10.95 9.25
CA ALA A 311 19.16 10.93 9.81
C ALA A 311 19.38 12.08 10.82
N GLU A 312 18.95 13.32 10.47
CA GLU A 312 18.97 14.48 11.37
C GLU A 312 18.20 14.20 12.66
N VAL A 313 16.95 13.72 12.54
CA VAL A 313 16.08 13.42 13.68
C VAL A 313 16.67 12.34 14.60
N LYS A 314 17.34 11.35 13.99
CA LYS A 314 17.98 10.23 14.72
C LYS A 314 19.37 10.54 15.23
N GLY A 315 19.97 11.65 14.84
CA GLY A 315 21.35 12.00 15.22
C GLY A 315 22.40 11.04 14.67
N ILE A 316 22.17 10.48 13.46
CA ILE A 316 23.07 9.55 12.78
C ILE A 316 23.52 10.12 11.43
N SER A 317 24.53 9.52 10.80
CA SER A 317 24.94 9.94 9.46
C SER A 317 23.91 9.49 8.39
N LEU A 318 23.94 10.13 7.22
CA LEU A 318 23.08 9.74 6.09
C LEU A 318 23.40 8.32 5.62
N GLU A 319 24.68 7.94 5.60
CA GLU A 319 25.15 6.61 5.22
C GLU A 319 24.63 5.54 6.20
N GLU A 320 24.61 5.85 7.49
CA GLU A 320 24.08 4.95 8.50
C GLU A 320 22.56 4.82 8.39
N CYS A 321 21.84 5.91 8.13
CA CYS A 321 20.41 5.91 7.85
C CYS A 321 20.11 5.04 6.61
N GLU A 322 20.82 5.26 5.50
CA GLU A 322 20.70 4.47 4.28
C GLU A 322 20.91 2.97 4.58
N ARG A 323 22.00 2.63 5.23
CA ARG A 323 22.37 1.24 5.54
C ARG A 323 21.29 0.52 6.35
N ILE A 324 20.77 1.17 7.39
CA ILE A 324 19.77 0.54 8.27
C ILE A 324 18.43 0.43 7.56
N THR A 325 17.94 1.50 6.94
CA THR A 325 16.60 1.49 6.30
C THR A 325 16.55 0.58 5.07
N THR A 326 17.64 0.50 4.31
CA THR A 326 17.77 -0.46 3.21
C THR A 326 17.69 -1.90 3.73
N ARG A 327 18.47 -2.23 4.77
CA ARG A 327 18.41 -3.56 5.39
C ARG A 327 17.00 -3.89 5.92
N ASN A 328 16.34 -2.92 6.56
CA ASN A 328 14.97 -3.10 7.05
C ASN A 328 14.01 -3.47 5.91
N ALA A 329 14.08 -2.72 4.79
CA ALA A 329 13.24 -2.96 3.62
C ALA A 329 13.55 -4.32 2.97
N GLU A 330 14.83 -4.63 2.74
CA GLU A 330 15.24 -5.92 2.18
C GLU A 330 14.84 -7.10 3.05
N THR A 331 14.91 -6.95 4.37
CA THR A 331 14.50 -8.00 5.32
C THR A 331 12.99 -8.18 5.32
N LEU A 332 12.20 -7.09 5.34
CA LEU A 332 10.75 -7.16 5.41
C LEU A 332 10.16 -7.73 4.12
N PHE A 333 10.61 -7.23 2.97
CA PHE A 333 10.03 -7.57 1.65
C PHE A 333 10.77 -8.70 0.92
N CYS A 334 11.89 -9.19 1.46
CA CYS A 334 12.73 -10.25 0.87
C CYS A 334 13.20 -9.90 -0.57
N ILE A 335 13.71 -8.69 -0.80
CA ILE A 335 14.10 -8.15 -2.11
C ILE A 335 15.60 -7.90 -2.23
#